data_032c318b85f670ec71351f73b068d707
#
_entry.id   032c318b85f670ec71351f73b068d707
#
_cell.length_a   1.000
_cell.length_b   1.000
_cell.length_c   1.000
_cell.angle_alpha   90.00
_cell.angle_beta   90.00
_cell.angle_gamma   90.00
#
_symmetry.space_group_name_H-M   'P 1'
#
loop_
_entity.id
_entity.type
_entity.pdbx_description
1 polymer ?
#
loop_
_entity_poly.entity_id
_entity_poly.type
_entity_poly.pdbx_seq_one_letter_code
_entity_poly.pdbx_strand_id
1 'polypeptide(L)'
;MQLSRRDLLGSASLLALPIARARAQARPLVKVGVLTDLSGTYRDNTGPSSVACARQAVEEFNPASHGFDVALISADHQNKPNVAVSIARQWFDQGVDAIADVPTSSVALAVAEVARGKDKVMINASATVAALTDAQCSPNTVVWSFDTYSNAQSTGGALMAAGHKTWFFLTADYAFGHSLEELTAAVVAQRGGRVVGAVRYPFPDTTDFSSYLAQASASGAEVLAFANAGLDTQNCIKQAHEFGLNAKMHIAPLLMFLSDAHALGPEVTKGLTTTESFYWDLNDRTRAFTRRVLPKTGGKYPNQAHASAYAITLHYLKTVAAMGGAEAKQSGRATLARMKAIPTDDDAFGPGRVRADGRGEFPAYLFQVKAPAAPGGWDLYQLLHTTPPAEALHPLRAKCQFPVAT
;
A
#
# COMPACT_ATOMS: atom_id res chain seq x y z
N MET A 1 -87.69 22.03 -48.91
CA MET A 1 -86.40 22.79 -48.75
C MET A 1 -85.41 21.89 -48.05
N GLN A 2 -84.51 21.20 -48.84
CA GLN A 2 -83.52 20.29 -48.34
C GLN A 2 -82.28 21.09 -47.98
N LEU A 3 -81.79 20.98 -46.74
CA LEU A 3 -80.51 21.54 -46.31
C LEU A 3 -79.49 20.37 -46.34
N SER A 4 -78.47 20.61 -47.12
CA SER A 4 -77.33 19.70 -47.45
C SER A 4 -76.45 19.47 -46.21
N ARG A 5 -76.07 18.20 -45.99
CA ARG A 5 -75.03 17.74 -45.06
C ARG A 5 -73.63 17.87 -45.74
N ARG A 6 -73.05 19.03 -45.70
CA ARG A 6 -71.59 19.18 -45.98
C ARG A 6 -71.18 20.50 -45.35
N ASP A 7 -70.24 20.42 -44.43
CA ASP A 7 -69.33 21.45 -43.94
C ASP A 7 -69.17 21.44 -42.42
N LEU A 8 -68.41 20.42 -41.92
CA LEU A 8 -67.75 20.44 -40.62
C LEU A 8 -66.56 19.41 -40.65
N LEU A 9 -65.55 19.75 -41.46
CA LEU A 9 -64.20 19.17 -41.30
C LEU A 9 -63.32 20.26 -40.68
N GLY A 10 -63.43 20.40 -39.37
CA GLY A 10 -62.53 21.23 -38.58
C GLY A 10 -61.18 20.54 -38.52
N SER A 11 -60.13 21.13 -39.11
CA SER A 11 -58.73 20.70 -39.10
C SER A 11 -58.17 20.76 -37.69
N ALA A 12 -58.11 19.64 -36.98
CA ALA A 12 -57.33 19.51 -35.76
C ALA A 12 -55.85 19.32 -36.13
N SER A 13 -55.10 20.41 -36.21
CA SER A 13 -53.64 20.39 -36.32
C SER A 13 -53.08 19.91 -34.98
N LEU A 14 -52.77 18.62 -34.88
CA LEU A 14 -51.93 18.05 -33.80
C LEU A 14 -50.53 18.64 -33.92
N LEU A 15 -50.22 19.62 -33.10
CA LEU A 15 -48.86 20.06 -32.82
C LEU A 15 -48.09 18.89 -32.15
N ALA A 16 -47.45 18.09 -32.94
CA ALA A 16 -46.47 17.09 -32.47
C ALA A 16 -45.26 17.84 -31.91
N LEU A 17 -45.25 18.09 -30.60
CA LEU A 17 -44.03 18.52 -29.88
C LEU A 17 -43.00 17.42 -30.04
N PRO A 18 -41.77 17.74 -30.53
CA PRO A 18 -40.69 16.76 -30.55
C PRO A 18 -40.33 16.43 -29.08
N ILE A 19 -40.69 15.25 -28.62
CA ILE A 19 -40.11 14.69 -27.39
C ILE A 19 -38.62 14.49 -27.66
N ALA A 20 -37.81 15.49 -27.34
CA ALA A 20 -36.38 15.37 -27.26
C ALA A 20 -36.11 14.32 -26.19
N ARG A 21 -35.93 13.05 -26.62
CA ARG A 21 -35.33 12.02 -25.76
C ARG A 21 -33.94 12.55 -25.40
N ALA A 22 -33.84 13.13 -24.20
CA ALA A 22 -32.56 13.38 -23.58
C ALA A 22 -31.83 12.04 -23.56
N ARG A 23 -30.90 11.87 -24.48
CA ARG A 23 -29.94 10.74 -24.41
C ARG A 23 -29.23 10.93 -23.10
N ALA A 24 -29.53 10.11 -22.11
CA ALA A 24 -28.73 10.07 -20.89
C ALA A 24 -27.27 9.90 -21.34
N GLN A 25 -26.47 10.91 -21.14
CA GLN A 25 -25.06 10.90 -21.51
C GLN A 25 -24.42 9.77 -20.70
N ALA A 26 -23.85 8.79 -21.38
CA ALA A 26 -23.20 7.67 -20.69
C ALA A 26 -22.13 8.21 -19.73
N ARG A 27 -22.19 7.77 -18.48
CA ARG A 27 -21.23 8.20 -17.46
C ARG A 27 -19.81 7.78 -17.88
N PRO A 28 -18.81 8.63 -17.65
CA PRO A 28 -17.41 8.25 -17.89
C PRO A 28 -17.05 7.00 -17.09
N LEU A 29 -16.41 6.04 -17.73
CA LEU A 29 -15.89 4.83 -17.08
C LEU A 29 -14.43 5.05 -16.68
N VAL A 30 -14.15 5.08 -15.38
CA VAL A 30 -12.80 5.12 -14.81
C VAL A 30 -12.35 3.68 -14.55
N LYS A 31 -11.16 3.31 -15.04
CA LYS A 31 -10.61 1.95 -14.88
C LYS A 31 -9.45 1.97 -13.91
N VAL A 32 -9.52 1.15 -12.87
CA VAL A 32 -8.47 0.96 -11.86
C VAL A 32 -7.95 -0.46 -11.95
N GLY A 33 -6.65 -0.63 -12.15
CA GLY A 33 -5.98 -1.92 -12.16
C GLY A 33 -5.23 -2.15 -10.83
N VAL A 34 -5.61 -3.15 -10.04
CA VAL A 34 -4.85 -3.60 -8.87
C VAL A 34 -3.79 -4.59 -9.35
N LEU A 35 -2.55 -4.10 -9.48
CA LEU A 35 -1.41 -4.91 -9.91
C LEU A 35 -0.66 -5.35 -8.65
N THR A 36 -0.81 -6.61 -8.27
CA THR A 36 -0.38 -7.11 -6.96
C THR A 36 0.31 -8.47 -7.06
N ASP A 37 0.77 -9.01 -5.94
CA ASP A 37 1.28 -10.38 -5.84
C ASP A 37 0.14 -11.32 -5.42
N LEU A 38 -0.34 -12.15 -6.34
CA LEU A 38 -1.42 -13.10 -6.05
C LEU A 38 -0.92 -14.52 -5.69
N SER A 39 0.35 -14.82 -5.94
CA SER A 39 0.85 -16.20 -5.85
C SER A 39 2.21 -16.36 -5.14
N GLY A 40 2.96 -15.26 -4.93
CA GLY A 40 4.33 -15.28 -4.42
C GLY A 40 4.48 -14.92 -2.95
N THR A 41 5.66 -14.44 -2.60
CA THR A 41 6.13 -14.14 -1.24
C THR A 41 5.24 -13.14 -0.49
N TYR A 42 4.60 -12.19 -1.19
CA TYR A 42 3.77 -11.13 -0.59
C TYR A 42 2.27 -11.37 -0.70
N ARG A 43 1.84 -12.55 -1.19
CA ARG A 43 0.42 -12.86 -1.42
C ARG A 43 -0.49 -12.60 -0.22
N ASP A 44 -0.03 -12.97 0.99
CA ASP A 44 -0.85 -12.85 2.20
C ASP A 44 -0.71 -11.48 2.89
N ASN A 45 0.30 -10.70 2.50
CA ASN A 45 0.50 -9.33 3.00
C ASN A 45 -0.21 -8.29 2.13
N THR A 46 -0.47 -8.62 0.86
CA THR A 46 -1.12 -7.78 -0.16
C THR A 46 -2.19 -8.62 -0.90
N GLY A 47 -1.98 -8.94 -2.15
CA GLY A 47 -2.70 -9.93 -2.95
C GLY A 47 -4.23 -9.85 -2.93
N PRO A 48 -4.91 -10.97 -2.74
CA PRO A 48 -6.38 -11.01 -2.79
C PRO A 48 -7.05 -10.08 -1.78
N SER A 49 -6.44 -9.87 -0.60
CA SER A 49 -6.97 -8.97 0.43
C SER A 49 -6.85 -7.51 0.04
N SER A 50 -5.75 -7.08 -0.61
CA SER A 50 -5.64 -5.74 -1.20
C SER A 50 -6.70 -5.50 -2.28
N VAL A 51 -6.95 -6.49 -3.15
CA VAL A 51 -8.01 -6.41 -4.16
C VAL A 51 -9.39 -6.24 -3.50
N ALA A 52 -9.67 -7.02 -2.44
CA ALA A 52 -10.92 -6.92 -1.70
C ALA A 52 -11.09 -5.55 -1.03
N CYS A 53 -10.03 -5.00 -0.46
CA CYS A 53 -10.02 -3.68 0.17
C CYS A 53 -10.19 -2.54 -0.85
N ALA A 54 -9.56 -2.62 -2.01
CA ALA A 54 -9.77 -1.67 -3.11
C ALA A 54 -11.22 -1.72 -3.64
N ARG A 55 -11.82 -2.93 -3.76
CA ARG A 55 -13.24 -3.10 -4.12
C ARG A 55 -14.16 -2.50 -3.06
N GLN A 56 -13.86 -2.68 -1.77
CA GLN A 56 -14.60 -2.05 -0.68
C GLN A 56 -14.62 -0.53 -0.80
N ALA A 57 -13.49 0.10 -1.15
CA ALA A 57 -13.42 1.54 -1.39
C ALA A 57 -14.34 1.99 -2.53
N VAL A 58 -14.40 1.24 -3.64
CA VAL A 58 -15.28 1.52 -4.78
C VAL A 58 -16.75 1.40 -4.36
N GLU A 59 -17.11 0.34 -3.64
CA GLU A 59 -18.50 0.11 -3.20
C GLU A 59 -18.97 1.19 -2.22
N GLU A 60 -18.15 1.54 -1.22
CA GLU A 60 -18.49 2.56 -0.23
C GLU A 60 -18.59 3.96 -0.84
N PHE A 61 -17.70 4.27 -1.78
CA PHE A 61 -17.71 5.57 -2.45
C PHE A 61 -18.92 5.74 -3.37
N ASN A 62 -19.44 4.64 -3.94
CA ASN A 62 -20.57 4.66 -4.89
C ASN A 62 -20.36 5.66 -6.04
N PRO A 63 -19.41 5.42 -6.97
CA PRO A 63 -19.02 6.37 -8.03
C PRO A 63 -20.20 6.86 -8.89
N ALA A 64 -21.21 6.01 -9.05
CA ALA A 64 -22.41 6.33 -9.84
C ALA A 64 -23.15 7.55 -9.30
N SER A 65 -23.17 7.76 -7.97
CA SER A 65 -23.75 8.94 -7.34
C SER A 65 -22.95 10.22 -7.58
N HIS A 66 -21.70 10.08 -8.05
CA HIS A 66 -20.78 11.16 -8.38
C HIS A 66 -20.60 11.37 -9.89
N GLY A 67 -21.46 10.75 -10.72
CA GLY A 67 -21.51 11.01 -12.16
C GLY A 67 -20.51 10.22 -13.00
N PHE A 68 -19.85 9.18 -12.47
CA PHE A 68 -18.98 8.28 -13.22
C PHE A 68 -19.16 6.82 -12.77
N ASP A 69 -18.69 5.89 -13.58
CA ASP A 69 -18.65 4.46 -13.25
C ASP A 69 -17.20 4.00 -13.03
N VAL A 70 -17.00 2.93 -12.28
CA VAL A 70 -15.66 2.35 -12.03
C VAL A 70 -15.63 0.90 -12.44
N ALA A 71 -14.59 0.52 -13.20
CA ALA A 71 -14.21 -0.88 -13.41
C ALA A 71 -12.88 -1.15 -12.67
N LEU A 72 -12.89 -2.16 -11.80
CA LEU A 72 -11.70 -2.61 -11.10
C LEU A 72 -11.29 -3.99 -11.62
N ILE A 73 -10.06 -4.07 -12.15
CA ILE A 73 -9.42 -5.31 -12.61
C ILE A 73 -8.21 -5.61 -11.75
N SER A 74 -7.70 -6.84 -11.78
CA SER A 74 -6.50 -7.24 -11.03
C SER A 74 -5.63 -8.20 -11.83
N ALA A 75 -4.33 -8.18 -11.58
CA ALA A 75 -3.37 -9.13 -12.15
C ALA A 75 -2.22 -9.40 -11.18
N ASP A 76 -1.56 -10.54 -11.41
CA ASP A 76 -0.38 -10.99 -10.68
C ASP A 76 0.90 -10.56 -11.41
N HIS A 77 1.75 -9.78 -10.75
CA HIS A 77 3.06 -9.43 -11.28
C HIS A 77 4.16 -10.43 -10.91
N GLN A 78 3.86 -11.43 -10.08
CA GLN A 78 4.77 -12.52 -9.70
C GLN A 78 6.11 -12.02 -9.10
N ASN A 79 6.13 -10.85 -8.51
CA ASN A 79 7.33 -10.16 -8.01
C ASN A 79 8.40 -9.89 -9.09
N LYS A 80 8.01 -9.88 -10.38
CA LYS A 80 8.90 -9.72 -11.55
C LYS A 80 8.67 -8.38 -12.25
N PRO A 81 9.65 -7.46 -12.28
CA PRO A 81 9.51 -6.15 -12.91
C PRO A 81 9.12 -6.21 -14.40
N ASN A 82 9.66 -7.16 -15.16
CA ASN A 82 9.35 -7.32 -16.58
C ASN A 82 7.88 -7.73 -16.81
N VAL A 83 7.33 -8.61 -15.97
CA VAL A 83 5.92 -9.01 -16.02
C VAL A 83 5.02 -7.81 -15.71
N ALA A 84 5.34 -7.08 -14.64
CA ALA A 84 4.59 -5.90 -14.24
C ALA A 84 4.60 -4.79 -15.29
N VAL A 85 5.76 -4.51 -15.89
CA VAL A 85 5.90 -3.51 -16.99
C VAL A 85 5.07 -3.91 -18.20
N SER A 86 5.05 -5.20 -18.55
CA SER A 86 4.23 -5.69 -19.67
C SER A 86 2.74 -5.48 -19.39
N ILE A 87 2.26 -5.87 -18.20
CA ILE A 87 0.87 -5.68 -17.78
C ILE A 87 0.52 -4.19 -17.70
N ALA A 88 1.37 -3.36 -17.12
CA ALA A 88 1.12 -1.93 -16.97
C ALA A 88 0.99 -1.22 -18.34
N ARG A 89 1.88 -1.53 -19.28
CA ARG A 89 1.80 -1.00 -20.65
C ARG A 89 0.50 -1.42 -21.34
N GLN A 90 0.19 -2.71 -21.31
CA GLN A 90 -1.03 -3.24 -21.88
C GLN A 90 -2.28 -2.59 -21.27
N TRP A 91 -2.35 -2.48 -19.96
CA TRP A 91 -3.48 -1.89 -19.26
C TRP A 91 -3.68 -0.41 -19.61
N PHE A 92 -2.60 0.39 -19.63
CA PHE A 92 -2.69 1.79 -20.01
C PHE A 92 -3.10 1.96 -21.49
N ASP A 93 -2.64 1.07 -22.38
CA ASP A 93 -3.05 1.08 -23.80
C ASP A 93 -4.52 0.66 -23.98
N GLN A 94 -5.07 -0.15 -23.06
CA GLN A 94 -6.48 -0.53 -22.98
C GLN A 94 -7.34 0.48 -22.20
N GLY A 95 -6.76 1.63 -21.84
CA GLY A 95 -7.48 2.73 -21.19
C GLY A 95 -7.68 2.57 -19.68
N VAL A 96 -6.82 1.82 -18.98
CA VAL A 96 -6.72 1.89 -17.52
C VAL A 96 -6.20 3.28 -17.14
N ASP A 97 -6.81 3.90 -16.16
CA ASP A 97 -6.52 5.26 -15.73
C ASP A 97 -5.52 5.30 -14.56
N ALA A 98 -5.64 4.34 -13.64
CA ALA A 98 -4.77 4.22 -12.49
C ALA A 98 -4.36 2.77 -12.23
N ILE A 99 -3.10 2.55 -11.85
CA ILE A 99 -2.60 1.28 -11.28
C ILE A 99 -2.45 1.46 -9.78
N ALA A 100 -3.03 0.53 -9.02
CA ALA A 100 -3.05 0.53 -7.56
C ALA A 100 -2.26 -0.65 -6.97
N ASP A 101 -1.90 -0.53 -5.69
CA ASP A 101 -1.18 -1.50 -4.86
C ASP A 101 0.31 -1.59 -5.20
N VAL A 102 0.73 -2.41 -6.12
CA VAL A 102 2.10 -2.59 -6.65
C VAL A 102 3.13 -2.93 -5.56
N PRO A 103 2.96 -4.04 -4.79
CA PRO A 103 3.99 -4.52 -3.89
C PRO A 103 5.28 -4.88 -4.66
N THR A 104 6.39 -5.09 -3.93
CA THR A 104 7.72 -5.33 -4.50
C THR A 104 8.36 -4.06 -5.08
N SER A 105 9.32 -3.53 -4.35
CA SER A 105 9.88 -2.20 -4.64
C SER A 105 10.52 -2.07 -6.02
N SER A 106 11.18 -3.12 -6.54
CA SER A 106 11.73 -3.12 -7.90
C SER A 106 10.63 -3.09 -8.97
N VAL A 107 9.48 -3.73 -8.70
CA VAL A 107 8.28 -3.68 -9.56
C VAL A 107 7.71 -2.27 -9.55
N ALA A 108 7.52 -1.69 -8.36
CA ALA A 108 6.93 -0.37 -8.22
C ALA A 108 7.76 0.73 -8.90
N LEU A 109 9.09 0.68 -8.77
CA LEU A 109 10.00 1.60 -9.48
C LEU A 109 9.83 1.49 -11.00
N ALA A 110 9.75 0.28 -11.53
CA ALA A 110 9.58 0.06 -12.96
C ALA A 110 8.19 0.50 -13.47
N VAL A 111 7.12 0.23 -12.72
CA VAL A 111 5.74 0.65 -13.06
C VAL A 111 5.59 2.17 -12.97
N ALA A 112 6.25 2.83 -11.99
CA ALA A 112 6.24 4.29 -11.88
C ALA A 112 6.81 4.97 -13.13
N GLU A 113 7.87 4.42 -13.72
CA GLU A 113 8.43 4.92 -14.99
C GLU A 113 7.45 4.75 -16.15
N VAL A 114 6.73 3.62 -16.23
CA VAL A 114 5.69 3.41 -17.27
C VAL A 114 4.54 4.41 -17.06
N ALA A 115 4.07 4.59 -15.84
CA ALA A 115 3.00 5.54 -15.50
C ALA A 115 3.39 6.98 -15.86
N ARG A 116 4.64 7.38 -15.54
CA ARG A 116 5.19 8.69 -15.90
C ARG A 116 5.25 8.90 -17.41
N GLY A 117 5.76 7.91 -18.14
CA GLY A 117 5.92 8.01 -19.61
C GLY A 117 4.59 8.07 -20.36
N LYS A 118 3.52 7.51 -19.78
CA LYS A 118 2.17 7.50 -20.39
C LYS A 118 1.22 8.55 -19.80
N ASP A 119 1.71 9.39 -18.90
CA ASP A 119 0.93 10.34 -18.11
C ASP A 119 -0.31 9.69 -17.46
N LYS A 120 -0.08 8.56 -16.80
CA LYS A 120 -1.08 7.79 -16.06
C LYS A 120 -0.79 7.81 -14.56
N VAL A 121 -1.75 7.35 -13.77
CA VAL A 121 -1.68 7.36 -12.31
C VAL A 121 -1.10 6.05 -11.79
N MET A 122 -0.14 6.13 -10.87
CA MET A 122 0.25 5.04 -9.99
C MET A 122 0.00 5.43 -8.53
N ILE A 123 -0.86 4.67 -7.85
CA ILE A 123 -1.17 4.81 -6.43
C ILE A 123 -0.63 3.60 -5.67
N ASN A 124 0.57 3.75 -5.12
CA ASN A 124 1.29 2.67 -4.44
C ASN A 124 0.83 2.53 -2.98
N ALA A 125 0.28 1.35 -2.66
CA ALA A 125 -0.17 1.02 -1.31
C ALA A 125 0.85 0.21 -0.51
N SER A 126 1.76 -0.52 -1.17
CA SER A 126 2.47 -1.62 -0.54
C SER A 126 3.99 -1.64 -0.76
N ALA A 127 4.52 -1.13 -1.88
CA ALA A 127 5.97 -1.04 -2.06
C ALA A 127 6.55 0.07 -1.19
N THR A 128 7.65 -0.22 -0.53
CA THR A 128 8.14 0.57 0.60
C THR A 128 9.47 1.28 0.37
N VAL A 129 10.14 1.06 -0.79
CA VAL A 129 11.43 1.71 -1.03
C VAL A 129 11.30 3.25 -0.96
N ALA A 130 12.07 3.88 -0.09
CA ALA A 130 12.04 5.33 0.10
C ALA A 130 12.32 6.10 -1.20
N ALA A 131 13.05 5.51 -2.15
CA ALA A 131 13.36 6.13 -3.44
C ALA A 131 12.13 6.59 -4.24
N LEU A 132 10.96 5.95 -4.07
CA LEU A 132 9.71 6.34 -4.78
C LEU A 132 9.23 7.77 -4.46
N THR A 133 9.59 8.31 -3.29
CA THR A 133 9.27 9.67 -2.86
C THR A 133 10.52 10.50 -2.57
N ASP A 134 11.69 9.94 -2.89
CA ASP A 134 13.00 10.57 -2.74
C ASP A 134 13.76 10.60 -4.07
N ALA A 135 14.76 9.73 -4.28
CA ALA A 135 15.66 9.80 -5.44
C ALA A 135 14.95 9.56 -6.79
N GLN A 136 13.87 8.79 -6.82
CA GLN A 136 13.11 8.42 -8.02
C GLN A 136 11.65 8.87 -7.93
N CYS A 137 11.39 9.97 -7.22
CA CYS A 137 10.06 10.55 -7.12
C CYS A 137 9.49 10.94 -8.50
N SER A 138 8.18 10.84 -8.63
CA SER A 138 7.46 11.10 -9.89
C SER A 138 6.18 11.90 -9.63
N PRO A 139 5.83 12.87 -10.49
CA PRO A 139 4.55 13.57 -10.37
C PRO A 139 3.34 12.66 -10.63
N ASN A 140 3.57 11.48 -11.19
CA ASN A 140 2.56 10.47 -11.52
C ASN A 140 2.45 9.35 -10.47
N THR A 141 3.12 9.49 -9.32
CA THR A 141 3.14 8.45 -8.27
C THR A 141 2.76 9.04 -6.91
N VAL A 142 1.94 8.31 -6.16
CA VAL A 142 1.66 8.54 -4.74
C VAL A 142 2.01 7.26 -3.98
N VAL A 143 2.69 7.39 -2.84
CA VAL A 143 3.00 6.32 -1.88
C VAL A 143 2.23 6.60 -0.60
N TRP A 144 1.39 5.64 -0.13
CA TRP A 144 0.41 5.95 0.89
C TRP A 144 1.02 6.08 2.29
N SER A 145 1.39 5.01 2.98
CA SER A 145 1.47 5.10 4.43
C SER A 145 2.79 4.70 5.08
N PHE A 146 3.61 3.84 4.49
CA PHE A 146 4.85 3.34 5.11
C PHE A 146 5.97 3.19 4.09
N ASP A 147 7.21 3.26 4.55
CA ASP A 147 8.41 3.10 3.73
C ASP A 147 9.60 2.59 4.55
N THR A 148 10.70 2.30 3.86
CA THR A 148 11.94 1.79 4.48
C THR A 148 12.56 2.81 5.44
N TYR A 149 12.34 4.12 5.24
CA TYR A 149 12.83 5.14 6.16
C TYR A 149 12.08 5.09 7.49
N SER A 150 10.74 5.08 7.46
CA SER A 150 9.93 5.02 8.68
C SER A 150 10.19 3.75 9.47
N ASN A 151 10.37 2.60 8.80
CA ASN A 151 10.70 1.33 9.46
C ASN A 151 12.08 1.37 10.13
N ALA A 152 13.09 1.91 9.44
CA ALA A 152 14.44 2.04 9.99
C ALA A 152 14.46 2.95 11.22
N GLN A 153 13.79 4.11 11.16
CA GLN A 153 13.73 5.06 12.28
C GLN A 153 12.98 4.50 13.48
N SER A 154 11.85 3.82 13.27
CA SER A 154 11.01 3.30 14.34
C SER A 154 11.57 2.00 14.92
N THR A 155 11.58 0.88 14.18
CA THR A 155 12.06 -0.43 14.69
C THR A 155 13.56 -0.38 14.98
N GLY A 156 14.37 0.07 14.04
CA GLY A 156 15.84 0.18 14.23
C GLY A 156 16.19 1.14 15.36
N GLY A 157 15.52 2.29 15.39
CA GLY A 157 15.70 3.29 16.44
C GLY A 157 15.33 2.80 17.83
N ALA A 158 14.25 2.05 17.97
CA ALA A 158 13.79 1.49 19.24
C ALA A 158 14.79 0.47 19.80
N LEU A 159 15.31 -0.42 18.98
CA LEU A 159 16.31 -1.42 19.41
C LEU A 159 17.64 -0.77 19.81
N MET A 160 18.07 0.27 19.10
CA MET A 160 19.23 1.07 19.51
C MET A 160 19.01 1.77 20.85
N ALA A 161 17.80 2.30 21.09
CA ALA A 161 17.45 2.91 22.39
C ALA A 161 17.39 1.87 23.52
N ALA A 162 17.03 0.63 23.23
CA ALA A 162 17.08 -0.49 24.15
C ALA A 162 18.52 -0.99 24.48
N GLY A 163 19.54 -0.42 23.83
CA GLY A 163 20.96 -0.67 24.13
C GLY A 163 21.66 -1.69 23.23
N HIS A 164 20.98 -2.24 22.22
CA HIS A 164 21.58 -3.21 21.27
C HIS A 164 22.53 -2.51 20.29
N LYS A 165 23.82 -2.80 20.38
CA LYS A 165 24.87 -2.04 19.67
C LYS A 165 25.47 -2.70 18.44
N THR A 166 25.42 -4.03 18.35
CA THR A 166 26.07 -4.79 17.26
C THR A 166 25.03 -5.52 16.42
N TRP A 167 25.06 -5.30 15.11
CA TRP A 167 24.01 -5.74 14.19
C TRP A 167 24.57 -6.59 13.05
N PHE A 168 23.86 -7.65 12.71
CA PHE A 168 24.06 -8.43 11.50
C PHE A 168 22.80 -8.41 10.65
N PHE A 169 22.90 -8.16 9.34
CA PHE A 169 21.76 -8.13 8.43
C PHE A 169 21.66 -9.41 7.60
N LEU A 170 20.43 -9.90 7.46
CA LEU A 170 20.03 -10.90 6.47
C LEU A 170 19.04 -10.23 5.53
N THR A 171 19.44 -10.02 4.27
CA THR A 171 18.83 -9.05 3.36
C THR A 171 18.38 -9.71 2.07
N ALA A 172 17.14 -9.44 1.67
CA ALA A 172 16.62 -9.80 0.35
C ALA A 172 17.35 -8.99 -0.75
N ASP A 173 17.96 -9.66 -1.73
CA ASP A 173 18.84 -9.05 -2.72
C ASP A 173 18.06 -8.33 -3.83
N TYR A 174 17.34 -7.26 -3.45
CA TYR A 174 16.66 -6.35 -4.36
C TYR A 174 16.42 -4.97 -3.71
N ALA A 175 15.84 -4.01 -4.47
CA ALA A 175 15.74 -2.60 -4.09
C ALA A 175 15.17 -2.34 -2.68
N PHE A 176 14.19 -3.14 -2.22
CA PHE A 176 13.61 -3.00 -0.88
C PHE A 176 14.63 -3.40 0.21
N GLY A 177 15.18 -4.61 0.10
CA GLY A 177 16.12 -5.13 1.10
C GLY A 177 17.33 -4.22 1.24
N HIS A 178 17.91 -3.77 0.12
CA HIS A 178 19.04 -2.85 0.10
C HIS A 178 18.70 -1.52 0.80
N SER A 179 17.55 -0.93 0.46
CA SER A 179 17.10 0.34 1.07
C SER A 179 16.88 0.20 2.58
N LEU A 180 16.28 -0.91 3.02
CA LEU A 180 15.99 -1.15 4.43
C LEU A 180 17.27 -1.43 5.24
N GLU A 181 18.20 -2.23 4.69
CA GLU A 181 19.52 -2.46 5.25
C GLU A 181 20.30 -1.15 5.40
N GLU A 182 20.41 -0.38 4.31
CA GLU A 182 21.19 0.87 4.28
C GLU A 182 20.64 1.91 5.28
N LEU A 183 19.34 2.15 5.27
CA LEU A 183 18.71 3.13 6.15
C LEU A 183 18.78 2.70 7.62
N THR A 184 18.61 1.41 7.92
CA THR A 184 18.75 0.90 9.28
C THR A 184 20.20 0.94 9.76
N ALA A 185 21.16 0.59 8.90
CA ALA A 185 22.59 0.71 9.21
C ALA A 185 22.98 2.15 9.52
N ALA A 186 22.42 3.13 8.78
CA ALA A 186 22.65 4.55 9.06
C ALA A 186 22.11 4.95 10.44
N VAL A 187 20.91 4.50 10.82
CA VAL A 187 20.34 4.72 12.17
C VAL A 187 21.20 4.09 13.25
N VAL A 188 21.68 2.86 13.03
CA VAL A 188 22.59 2.16 13.95
C VAL A 188 23.87 2.97 14.17
N ALA A 189 24.51 3.42 13.08
CA ALA A 189 25.74 4.20 13.14
C ALA A 189 25.54 5.56 13.84
N GLN A 190 24.48 6.28 13.47
CA GLN A 190 24.13 7.59 14.06
C GLN A 190 23.89 7.50 15.58
N ARG A 191 23.42 6.37 16.07
CA ARG A 191 23.14 6.13 17.50
C ARG A 191 24.28 5.40 18.23
N GLY A 192 25.47 5.32 17.60
CA GLY A 192 26.69 4.78 18.21
C GLY A 192 26.76 3.25 18.25
N GLY A 193 25.98 2.56 17.40
CA GLY A 193 26.14 1.14 17.14
C GLY A 193 27.02 0.85 15.95
N ARG A 194 27.16 -0.41 15.60
CA ARG A 194 27.95 -0.86 14.44
C ARG A 194 27.33 -2.09 13.77
N VAL A 195 27.40 -2.14 12.46
CA VAL A 195 27.13 -3.34 11.67
C VAL A 195 28.38 -4.19 11.64
N VAL A 196 28.27 -5.44 12.11
CA VAL A 196 29.40 -6.39 12.15
C VAL A 196 29.41 -7.35 10.97
N GLY A 197 28.33 -7.38 10.19
CA GLY A 197 28.21 -8.16 8.96
C GLY A 197 26.84 -8.04 8.32
N ALA A 198 26.78 -8.45 7.06
CA ALA A 198 25.55 -8.58 6.29
C ALA A 198 25.69 -9.71 5.27
N VAL A 199 24.59 -10.38 4.98
CA VAL A 199 24.52 -11.37 3.91
C VAL A 199 23.24 -11.16 3.12
N ARG A 200 23.35 -11.31 1.79
CA ARG A 200 22.23 -11.14 0.88
C ARG A 200 21.84 -12.46 0.24
N TYR A 201 20.56 -12.68 0.05
CA TYR A 201 20.04 -13.89 -0.57
C TYR A 201 19.19 -13.55 -1.82
N PRO A 202 19.19 -14.41 -2.87
CA PRO A 202 18.41 -14.22 -4.08
C PRO A 202 16.90 -14.14 -3.78
N PHE A 203 16.25 -13.08 -4.29
CA PHE A 203 14.80 -12.89 -4.18
C PHE A 203 14.17 -13.03 -5.58
N PRO A 204 12.99 -13.64 -5.77
CA PRO A 204 12.03 -14.11 -4.73
C PRO A 204 12.10 -15.62 -4.42
N ASP A 205 13.08 -16.37 -4.90
CA ASP A 205 13.01 -17.83 -5.00
C ASP A 205 13.67 -18.57 -3.81
N THR A 206 14.30 -17.86 -2.85
CA THR A 206 14.93 -18.46 -1.67
C THR A 206 13.90 -18.85 -0.62
N THR A 207 13.97 -20.11 -0.14
CA THR A 207 13.09 -20.63 0.93
C THR A 207 13.87 -21.23 2.10
N ASP A 208 15.12 -21.63 1.88
CA ASP A 208 16.04 -22.12 2.91
C ASP A 208 17.06 -21.05 3.28
N PHE A 209 17.02 -20.63 4.54
CA PHE A 209 17.88 -19.59 5.10
C PHE A 209 18.97 -20.14 6.02
N SER A 210 19.09 -21.45 6.17
CA SER A 210 19.97 -22.11 7.15
C SER A 210 21.44 -21.67 7.05
N SER A 211 22.00 -21.59 5.84
CA SER A 211 23.38 -21.17 5.60
C SER A 211 23.62 -19.69 5.95
N TYR A 212 22.64 -18.84 5.70
CA TYR A 212 22.68 -17.41 6.04
C TYR A 212 22.56 -17.20 7.56
N LEU A 213 21.68 -17.95 8.22
CA LEU A 213 21.52 -17.94 9.68
C LEU A 213 22.76 -18.47 10.41
N ALA A 214 23.44 -19.47 9.85
CA ALA A 214 24.73 -19.94 10.37
C ALA A 214 25.79 -18.84 10.36
N GLN A 215 25.88 -18.05 9.28
CA GLN A 215 26.79 -16.91 9.19
C GLN A 215 26.44 -15.84 10.23
N ALA A 216 25.15 -15.54 10.40
CA ALA A 216 24.69 -14.61 11.44
C ALA A 216 25.07 -15.09 12.84
N SER A 217 24.86 -16.36 13.15
CA SER A 217 25.25 -16.97 14.43
C SER A 217 26.75 -16.86 14.72
N ALA A 218 27.58 -17.03 13.70
CA ALA A 218 29.02 -16.92 13.81
C ALA A 218 29.56 -15.50 13.97
N SER A 219 28.74 -14.49 13.65
CA SER A 219 29.14 -13.06 13.67
C SER A 219 29.34 -12.49 15.08
N GLY A 220 28.73 -13.09 16.10
CA GLY A 220 28.70 -12.57 17.47
C GLY A 220 27.88 -11.27 17.63
N ALA A 221 27.00 -10.92 16.68
CA ALA A 221 26.13 -9.77 16.77
C ALA A 221 25.07 -9.94 17.86
N GLU A 222 24.70 -8.84 18.52
CA GLU A 222 23.57 -8.81 19.48
C GLU A 222 22.21 -8.85 18.77
N VAL A 223 22.12 -8.29 17.55
CA VAL A 223 20.90 -8.23 16.76
C VAL A 223 21.07 -8.93 15.43
N LEU A 224 20.13 -9.81 15.10
CA LEU A 224 19.93 -10.36 13.78
C LEU A 224 18.74 -9.63 13.13
N ALA A 225 19.04 -8.73 12.19
CA ALA A 225 18.06 -7.91 11.53
C ALA A 225 17.66 -8.51 10.18
N PHE A 226 16.36 -8.74 9.97
CA PHE A 226 15.82 -9.22 8.71
C PHE A 226 15.35 -8.04 7.85
N ALA A 227 16.15 -7.72 6.83
CA ALA A 227 15.79 -6.73 5.80
C ALA A 227 15.03 -7.44 4.66
N ASN A 228 13.89 -8.02 5.00
CA ASN A 228 12.98 -8.75 4.13
C ASN A 228 11.52 -8.61 4.62
N ALA A 229 10.56 -9.27 3.98
CA ALA A 229 9.16 -9.22 4.34
C ALA A 229 8.40 -10.47 3.85
N GLY A 230 7.16 -10.65 4.31
CA GLY A 230 6.27 -11.72 3.87
C GLY A 230 6.78 -13.12 4.21
N LEU A 231 6.63 -14.07 3.30
CA LEU A 231 7.06 -15.46 3.53
C LEU A 231 8.54 -15.58 3.87
N ASP A 232 9.40 -14.69 3.33
CA ASP A 232 10.83 -14.70 3.67
C ASP A 232 11.05 -14.34 5.14
N THR A 233 10.36 -13.30 5.65
CA THR A 233 10.40 -12.95 7.08
C THR A 233 9.88 -14.11 7.95
N GLN A 234 8.76 -14.73 7.55
CA GLN A 234 8.21 -15.87 8.28
C GLN A 234 9.19 -17.04 8.34
N ASN A 235 9.79 -17.41 7.22
CA ASN A 235 10.78 -18.48 7.14
C ASN A 235 12.05 -18.16 7.96
N CYS A 236 12.54 -16.92 7.88
CA CYS A 236 13.70 -16.48 8.67
C CYS A 236 13.43 -16.55 10.17
N ILE A 237 12.27 -16.05 10.64
CA ILE A 237 11.89 -16.11 12.06
C ILE A 237 11.76 -17.56 12.53
N LYS A 238 11.06 -18.41 11.75
CA LYS A 238 10.85 -19.82 12.08
C LYS A 238 12.18 -20.57 12.17
N GLN A 239 13.02 -20.46 11.13
CA GLN A 239 14.32 -21.14 11.08
C GLN A 239 15.29 -20.61 12.14
N ALA A 240 15.30 -19.30 12.41
CA ALA A 240 16.08 -18.72 13.51
C ALA A 240 15.68 -19.30 14.88
N HIS A 241 14.38 -19.50 15.11
CA HIS A 241 13.85 -20.14 16.31
C HIS A 241 14.29 -21.61 16.39
N GLU A 242 14.12 -22.38 15.31
CA GLU A 242 14.54 -23.78 15.21
C GLU A 242 16.03 -23.98 15.50
N PHE A 243 16.89 -23.03 15.09
CA PHE A 243 18.33 -23.03 15.39
C PHE A 243 18.68 -22.43 16.75
N GLY A 244 17.71 -22.03 17.55
CA GLY A 244 17.90 -21.46 18.88
C GLY A 244 18.62 -20.10 18.87
N LEU A 245 18.56 -19.34 17.75
CA LEU A 245 19.20 -18.03 17.65
C LEU A 245 18.53 -16.99 18.53
N ASN A 246 17.24 -17.10 18.76
CA ASN A 246 16.46 -16.23 19.65
C ASN A 246 16.93 -16.27 21.11
N ALA A 247 17.68 -17.32 21.53
CA ALA A 247 18.33 -17.37 22.85
C ALA A 247 19.70 -16.66 22.89
N LYS A 248 20.28 -16.33 21.72
CA LYS A 248 21.63 -15.77 21.59
C LYS A 248 21.64 -14.35 21.03
N MET A 249 20.65 -14.01 20.22
CA MET A 249 20.55 -12.76 19.47
C MET A 249 19.15 -12.21 19.59
N HIS A 250 18.99 -10.90 19.56
CA HIS A 250 17.69 -10.27 19.41
C HIS A 250 17.27 -10.37 17.94
N ILE A 251 16.16 -11.05 17.66
CA ILE A 251 15.60 -11.17 16.31
C ILE A 251 14.81 -9.90 15.99
N ALA A 252 15.18 -9.22 14.93
CA ALA A 252 14.62 -7.93 14.51
C ALA A 252 14.03 -8.00 13.08
N PRO A 253 12.78 -8.41 12.91
CA PRO A 253 12.10 -8.27 11.62
C PRO A 253 11.83 -6.79 11.37
N LEU A 254 12.54 -6.19 10.39
CA LEU A 254 12.41 -4.76 10.11
C LEU A 254 11.12 -4.39 9.36
N LEU A 255 10.46 -5.38 8.75
CA LEU A 255 9.10 -5.28 8.24
C LEU A 255 8.39 -6.63 8.44
N MET A 256 7.52 -6.68 9.42
CA MET A 256 6.65 -7.82 9.72
C MET A 256 5.22 -7.31 9.82
N PHE A 257 4.32 -7.95 9.12
CA PHE A 257 2.90 -7.59 9.11
C PHE A 257 2.11 -8.38 10.14
N LEU A 258 0.95 -7.88 10.54
CA LEU A 258 0.01 -8.60 11.39
C LEU A 258 -0.32 -10.01 10.86
N SER A 259 -0.43 -10.16 9.53
CA SER A 259 -0.64 -11.45 8.86
C SER A 259 0.51 -12.42 9.10
N ASP A 260 1.76 -11.94 9.15
CA ASP A 260 2.93 -12.77 9.42
C ASP A 260 2.96 -13.24 10.88
N ALA A 261 2.72 -12.31 11.82
CA ALA A 261 2.65 -12.63 13.24
C ALA A 261 1.53 -13.65 13.55
N HIS A 262 0.37 -13.50 12.89
CA HIS A 262 -0.74 -14.45 13.03
C HIS A 262 -0.42 -15.83 12.45
N ALA A 263 0.21 -15.89 11.27
CA ALA A 263 0.57 -17.14 10.61
C ALA A 263 1.62 -17.94 11.38
N LEU A 264 2.61 -17.25 11.95
CA LEU A 264 3.67 -17.86 12.77
C LEU A 264 3.18 -18.28 14.16
N GLY A 265 2.20 -17.57 14.71
CA GLY A 265 1.69 -17.76 16.06
C GLY A 265 2.59 -17.16 17.15
N PRO A 266 2.06 -17.06 18.40
CA PRO A 266 2.73 -16.38 19.50
C PRO A 266 3.96 -17.12 20.05
N GLU A 267 4.09 -18.42 19.80
CA GLU A 267 5.21 -19.23 20.29
C GLU A 267 6.56 -18.70 19.77
N VAL A 268 6.60 -18.25 18.53
CA VAL A 268 7.83 -17.76 17.90
C VAL A 268 7.87 -16.25 17.70
N THR A 269 6.73 -15.56 17.85
CA THR A 269 6.64 -14.12 17.56
C THR A 269 6.52 -13.25 18.81
N LYS A 270 6.08 -13.79 19.95
CA LYS A 270 5.92 -13.03 21.20
C LYS A 270 7.19 -12.29 21.58
N GLY A 271 7.07 -10.99 21.82
CA GLY A 271 8.20 -10.13 22.19
C GLY A 271 8.89 -9.47 20.99
N LEU A 272 8.69 -9.96 19.76
CA LEU A 272 9.20 -9.27 18.57
C LEU A 272 8.56 -7.90 18.42
N THR A 273 9.32 -6.94 17.89
CA THR A 273 8.83 -5.59 17.62
C THR A 273 8.70 -5.37 16.12
N THR A 274 7.68 -4.63 15.72
CA THR A 274 7.43 -4.23 14.33
C THR A 274 6.85 -2.83 14.27
N THR A 275 6.99 -2.18 13.12
CA THR A 275 6.38 -0.88 12.85
C THR A 275 5.29 -1.04 11.80
N GLU A 276 4.08 -0.57 12.12
CA GLU A 276 2.98 -0.47 11.17
C GLU A 276 2.36 0.94 11.18
N SER A 277 1.73 1.34 10.10
CA SER A 277 0.98 2.59 9.97
C SER A 277 -0.52 2.41 10.20
N PHE A 278 -0.96 1.18 10.38
CA PHE A 278 -2.34 0.79 10.66
C PHE A 278 -2.37 -0.46 11.54
N TYR A 279 -3.30 -0.48 12.47
CA TYR A 279 -3.69 -1.69 13.19
C TYR A 279 -5.20 -1.70 13.38
N TRP A 280 -5.82 -2.85 13.18
CA TRP A 280 -7.27 -2.99 13.16
C TRP A 280 -7.95 -2.54 14.46
N ASP A 281 -7.26 -2.63 15.58
CA ASP A 281 -7.77 -2.31 16.93
C ASP A 281 -7.16 -1.02 17.52
N LEU A 282 -6.77 -0.06 16.68
CA LEU A 282 -6.27 1.23 17.17
C LEU A 282 -7.38 2.11 17.77
N ASN A 283 -8.56 2.11 17.16
CA ASN A 283 -9.68 2.96 17.55
C ASN A 283 -11.01 2.46 16.94
N ASP A 284 -12.12 3.13 17.24
CA ASP A 284 -13.44 2.73 16.75
C ASP A 284 -13.56 2.77 15.22
N ARG A 285 -12.88 3.70 14.55
CA ARG A 285 -12.89 3.82 13.09
C ARG A 285 -12.17 2.64 12.44
N THR A 286 -10.96 2.29 12.91
CA THR A 286 -10.22 1.14 12.38
C THR A 286 -10.95 -0.19 12.62
N ARG A 287 -11.62 -0.33 13.76
CA ARG A 287 -12.51 -1.47 14.05
C ARG A 287 -13.72 -1.50 13.11
N ALA A 288 -14.33 -0.34 12.82
CA ALA A 288 -15.46 -0.25 11.90
C ALA A 288 -15.04 -0.60 10.47
N PHE A 289 -13.92 -0.08 9.98
CA PHE A 289 -13.34 -0.46 8.69
C PHE A 289 -13.11 -1.97 8.62
N THR A 290 -12.46 -2.54 9.62
CA THR A 290 -12.15 -3.98 9.69
C THR A 290 -13.42 -4.84 9.60
N ARG A 291 -14.47 -4.51 10.35
CA ARG A 291 -15.75 -5.23 10.27
C ARG A 291 -16.35 -5.24 8.87
N ARG A 292 -16.19 -4.16 8.09
CA ARG A 292 -16.71 -4.06 6.71
C ARG A 292 -15.95 -4.90 5.70
N VAL A 293 -14.62 -5.01 5.85
CA VAL A 293 -13.78 -5.76 4.91
C VAL A 293 -13.65 -7.23 5.26
N LEU A 294 -13.80 -7.60 6.52
CA LEU A 294 -13.55 -8.95 7.03
C LEU A 294 -14.30 -10.06 6.28
N PRO A 295 -15.59 -9.93 5.91
CA PRO A 295 -16.29 -10.93 5.10
C PRO A 295 -15.70 -11.10 3.70
N LYS A 296 -15.03 -10.07 3.16
CA LYS A 296 -14.45 -10.04 1.80
C LYS A 296 -13.01 -10.53 1.75
N THR A 297 -12.33 -10.55 2.88
CA THR A 297 -10.96 -11.05 3.04
C THR A 297 -10.90 -12.51 3.52
N GLY A 298 -12.05 -13.22 3.54
CA GLY A 298 -12.12 -14.58 4.04
C GLY A 298 -11.82 -14.70 5.54
N GLY A 299 -12.16 -13.69 6.33
CA GLY A 299 -11.92 -13.66 7.77
C GLY A 299 -10.48 -13.23 8.15
N LYS A 300 -9.64 -12.88 7.21
CA LYS A 300 -8.30 -12.33 7.47
C LYS A 300 -8.42 -10.85 7.83
N TYR A 301 -7.89 -10.48 8.99
CA TYR A 301 -7.87 -9.09 9.45
C TYR A 301 -6.91 -8.26 8.59
N PRO A 302 -7.29 -7.02 8.22
CA PRO A 302 -6.45 -6.19 7.38
C PRO A 302 -5.17 -5.76 8.13
N ASN A 303 -4.05 -5.81 7.42
CA ASN A 303 -2.79 -5.19 7.81
C ASN A 303 -2.65 -3.80 7.17
N GLN A 304 -1.52 -3.11 7.39
CA GLN A 304 -1.27 -1.77 6.84
C GLN A 304 -1.30 -1.69 5.30
N ALA A 305 -0.91 -2.74 4.58
CA ALA A 305 -0.96 -2.75 3.12
C ALA A 305 -2.40 -2.87 2.59
N HIS A 306 -3.19 -3.75 3.19
CA HIS A 306 -4.61 -3.89 2.88
C HIS A 306 -5.40 -2.61 3.16
N ALA A 307 -5.16 -1.99 4.33
CA ALA A 307 -5.75 -0.71 4.71
C ALA A 307 -5.32 0.41 3.76
N SER A 308 -4.05 0.44 3.33
CA SER A 308 -3.54 1.39 2.35
C SER A 308 -4.21 1.23 0.97
N ALA A 309 -4.44 -0.01 0.52
CA ALA A 309 -5.13 -0.27 -0.75
C ALA A 309 -6.57 0.27 -0.74
N TYR A 310 -7.28 0.15 0.39
CA TYR A 310 -8.58 0.78 0.57
C TYR A 310 -8.48 2.31 0.54
N ALA A 311 -7.66 2.88 1.43
CA ALA A 311 -7.62 4.32 1.67
C ALA A 311 -7.13 5.11 0.44
N ILE A 312 -6.07 4.65 -0.24
CA ILE A 312 -5.54 5.31 -1.43
C ILE A 312 -6.51 5.22 -2.61
N THR A 313 -7.22 4.09 -2.76
CA THR A 313 -8.27 3.94 -3.78
C THR A 313 -9.44 4.90 -3.49
N LEU A 314 -9.89 4.95 -2.25
CA LEU A 314 -10.96 5.88 -1.83
C LEU A 314 -10.58 7.34 -2.09
N HIS A 315 -9.35 7.74 -1.73
CA HIS A 315 -8.86 9.10 -1.96
C HIS A 315 -8.72 9.42 -3.45
N TYR A 316 -8.28 8.49 -4.27
CA TYR A 316 -8.28 8.62 -5.73
C TYR A 316 -9.69 8.84 -6.28
N LEU A 317 -10.68 8.08 -5.83
CA LEU A 317 -12.08 8.24 -6.26
C LEU A 317 -12.66 9.59 -5.83
N LYS A 318 -12.37 10.07 -4.60
CA LYS A 318 -12.71 11.42 -4.15
C LYS A 318 -12.09 12.49 -5.07
N THR A 319 -10.87 12.28 -5.50
CA THR A 319 -10.17 13.18 -6.44
C THR A 319 -10.84 13.19 -7.81
N VAL A 320 -11.16 12.02 -8.35
CA VAL A 320 -11.88 11.88 -9.63
C VAL A 320 -13.24 12.58 -9.58
N ALA A 321 -13.98 12.44 -8.47
CA ALA A 321 -15.26 13.14 -8.27
C ALA A 321 -15.09 14.67 -8.24
N ALA A 322 -14.03 15.15 -7.56
CA ALA A 322 -13.77 16.59 -7.45
C ALA A 322 -13.32 17.24 -8.77
N MET A 323 -12.76 16.46 -9.70
CA MET A 323 -12.36 16.93 -11.03
C MET A 323 -13.47 16.72 -12.07
N GLY A 324 -14.32 15.70 -11.87
CA GLY A 324 -15.19 15.15 -12.89
C GLY A 324 -14.51 13.98 -13.61
N GLY A 325 -15.25 12.85 -13.76
CA GLY A 325 -14.69 11.59 -14.26
C GLY A 325 -14.05 11.68 -15.66
N ALA A 326 -14.52 12.53 -16.54
CA ALA A 326 -13.95 12.72 -17.88
C ALA A 326 -12.63 13.51 -17.84
N GLU A 327 -12.56 14.54 -17.00
CA GLU A 327 -11.36 15.38 -16.86
C GLU A 327 -10.20 14.62 -16.22
N ALA A 328 -10.47 13.88 -15.14
CA ALA A 328 -9.47 13.08 -14.44
C ALA A 328 -8.76 12.03 -15.32
N LYS A 329 -9.39 11.63 -16.44
CA LYS A 329 -8.81 10.68 -17.39
C LYS A 329 -7.80 11.31 -18.35
N GLN A 330 -7.74 12.64 -18.47
CA GLN A 330 -6.95 13.34 -19.48
C GLN A 330 -5.47 13.39 -19.12
N SER A 331 -5.16 13.57 -17.82
CA SER A 331 -3.76 13.64 -17.36
C SER A 331 -3.63 13.04 -15.95
N GLY A 332 -2.79 12.03 -15.82
CA GLY A 332 -2.43 11.41 -14.53
C GLY A 332 -1.71 12.41 -13.63
N ARG A 333 -0.84 13.25 -14.19
CA ARG A 333 -0.13 14.31 -13.46
C ARG A 333 -1.10 15.34 -12.86
N ALA A 334 -2.06 15.81 -13.64
CA ALA A 334 -3.07 16.76 -13.16
C ALA A 334 -3.94 16.10 -12.06
N THR A 335 -4.34 14.84 -12.24
CA THR A 335 -5.10 14.10 -11.25
C THR A 335 -4.33 13.94 -9.94
N LEU A 336 -3.05 13.61 -9.97
CA LEU A 336 -2.25 13.51 -8.74
C LEU A 336 -1.92 14.89 -8.14
N ALA A 337 -1.80 15.94 -8.94
CA ALA A 337 -1.71 17.29 -8.39
C ALA A 337 -2.97 17.64 -7.59
N ARG A 338 -4.16 17.32 -8.11
CA ARG A 338 -5.44 17.50 -7.40
C ARG A 338 -5.54 16.60 -6.17
N MET A 339 -5.09 15.34 -6.25
CA MET A 339 -5.08 14.41 -5.14
C MET A 339 -4.25 14.93 -3.95
N LYS A 340 -3.14 15.60 -4.21
CA LYS A 340 -2.31 16.27 -3.17
C LYS A 340 -2.96 17.51 -2.57
N ALA A 341 -3.83 18.20 -3.31
CA ALA A 341 -4.53 19.40 -2.86
C ALA A 341 -5.71 19.09 -1.93
N ILE A 342 -6.25 17.87 -1.99
CA ILE A 342 -7.41 17.46 -1.19
C ILE A 342 -6.92 16.78 0.10
N PRO A 343 -7.40 17.18 1.30
CA PRO A 343 -7.07 16.46 2.53
C PRO A 343 -7.68 15.05 2.49
N THR A 344 -6.99 14.10 3.12
CA THR A 344 -7.49 12.73 3.28
C THR A 344 -8.26 12.60 4.60
N ASP A 345 -9.31 11.82 4.59
CA ASP A 345 -9.98 11.33 5.79
C ASP A 345 -10.75 10.06 5.46
N ASP A 346 -10.43 8.98 6.16
CA ASP A 346 -11.05 7.66 6.02
C ASP A 346 -10.98 6.88 7.34
N ASP A 347 -11.69 5.75 7.42
CA ASP A 347 -11.75 4.98 8.64
C ASP A 347 -10.50 4.12 8.91
N ALA A 348 -9.61 3.98 7.93
CA ALA A 348 -8.38 3.22 8.12
C ALA A 348 -7.26 4.10 8.72
N PHE A 349 -7.05 5.32 8.18
CA PHE A 349 -5.93 6.18 8.58
C PHE A 349 -6.35 7.46 9.30
N GLY A 350 -7.65 7.81 9.26
CA GLY A 350 -8.13 9.09 9.80
C GLY A 350 -7.75 10.28 8.89
N PRO A 351 -7.75 11.50 9.47
CA PRO A 351 -7.38 12.71 8.74
C PRO A 351 -5.88 12.72 8.43
N GLY A 352 -5.54 13.19 7.22
CA GLY A 352 -4.16 13.28 6.74
C GLY A 352 -4.07 14.10 5.46
N ARG A 353 -2.93 14.04 4.81
CA ARG A 353 -2.68 14.67 3.50
C ARG A 353 -1.61 13.93 2.71
N VAL A 354 -1.52 14.23 1.43
CA VAL A 354 -0.43 13.77 0.58
C VAL A 354 0.54 14.94 0.35
N ARG A 355 1.81 14.76 0.68
CA ARG A 355 2.91 15.72 0.51
C ARG A 355 3.19 16.01 -0.97
N ALA A 356 3.93 17.10 -1.24
CA ALA A 356 4.31 17.49 -2.61
C ALA A 356 5.10 16.40 -3.36
N ASP A 357 5.91 15.61 -2.66
CA ASP A 357 6.65 14.47 -3.22
C ASP A 357 5.79 13.22 -3.48
N GLY A 358 4.51 13.27 -3.16
CA GLY A 358 3.58 12.15 -3.31
C GLY A 358 3.50 11.22 -2.10
N ARG A 359 4.18 11.53 -0.99
CA ARG A 359 4.12 10.72 0.24
C ARG A 359 2.92 11.08 1.10
N GLY A 360 2.10 10.09 1.48
CA GLY A 360 1.05 10.29 2.48
C GLY A 360 1.65 10.53 3.87
N GLU A 361 1.09 11.50 4.60
CA GLU A 361 1.53 11.89 5.94
C GLU A 361 0.63 11.25 6.99
N PHE A 362 1.10 10.12 7.53
CA PHE A 362 0.45 9.37 8.59
C PHE A 362 1.46 9.01 9.69
N PRO A 363 1.02 8.81 10.95
CA PRO A 363 1.88 8.35 12.01
C PRO A 363 2.39 6.92 11.75
N ALA A 364 3.54 6.59 12.35
CA ALA A 364 4.04 5.23 12.46
C ALA A 364 3.86 4.73 13.90
N TYR A 365 3.42 3.49 14.04
CA TYR A 365 3.16 2.87 15.33
C TYR A 365 4.15 1.73 15.55
N LEU A 366 4.93 1.82 16.61
CA LEU A 366 5.78 0.72 17.07
C LEU A 366 4.95 -0.20 17.96
N PHE A 367 4.89 -1.46 17.58
CA PHE A 367 4.20 -2.50 18.32
C PHE A 367 5.17 -3.57 18.83
N GLN A 368 4.77 -4.22 19.92
CA GLN A 368 5.32 -5.50 20.35
C GLN A 368 4.28 -6.59 20.18
N VAL A 369 4.69 -7.73 19.67
CA VAL A 369 3.82 -8.90 19.58
C VAL A 369 3.55 -9.47 20.96
N LYS A 370 2.27 -9.66 21.30
CA LYS A 370 1.77 -10.29 22.52
C LYS A 370 1.01 -11.58 22.19
N ALA A 371 0.77 -12.41 23.20
CA ALA A 371 -0.19 -13.49 23.06
C ALA A 371 -1.61 -12.89 22.90
N PRO A 372 -2.44 -13.44 21.99
CA PRO A 372 -3.82 -12.99 21.83
C PRO A 372 -4.66 -13.40 23.04
N ALA A 373 -5.78 -12.70 23.27
CA ALA A 373 -6.70 -12.99 24.39
C ALA A 373 -7.36 -14.38 24.26
N ALA A 374 -7.55 -14.85 23.01
CA ALA A 374 -8.08 -16.17 22.73
C ALA A 374 -7.18 -16.88 21.68
N PRO A 375 -7.06 -18.22 21.72
CA PRO A 375 -6.32 -18.97 20.71
C PRO A 375 -6.79 -18.64 19.29
N GLY A 376 -5.83 -18.35 18.39
CA GLY A 376 -6.13 -17.95 17.01
C GLY A 376 -6.68 -16.53 16.83
N GLY A 377 -6.71 -15.72 17.91
CA GLY A 377 -7.15 -14.32 17.85
C GLY A 377 -6.18 -13.42 17.08
N TRP A 378 -6.70 -12.29 16.60
CA TRP A 378 -5.94 -11.28 15.84
C TRP A 378 -5.49 -10.09 16.68
N ASP A 379 -5.75 -10.09 17.99
CA ASP A 379 -5.33 -9.05 18.93
C ASP A 379 -3.87 -9.26 19.40
N LEU A 380 -2.97 -9.35 18.41
CA LEU A 380 -1.58 -9.76 18.59
C LEU A 380 -0.64 -8.62 19.00
N TYR A 381 -1.06 -7.36 18.90
CA TYR A 381 -0.17 -6.23 19.08
C TYR A 381 -0.47 -5.43 20.34
N GLN A 382 0.60 -5.03 21.01
CA GLN A 382 0.62 -4.02 22.05
C GLN A 382 1.34 -2.78 21.50
N LEU A 383 0.67 -1.64 21.51
CA LEU A 383 1.27 -0.36 21.12
C LEU A 383 2.32 0.06 22.15
N LEU A 384 3.55 0.29 21.69
CA LEU A 384 4.65 0.80 22.53
C LEU A 384 4.86 2.29 22.32
N HIS A 385 4.81 2.76 21.06
CA HIS A 385 5.10 4.15 20.72
C HIS A 385 4.37 4.58 19.47
N THR A 386 3.99 5.86 19.41
CA THR A 386 3.47 6.52 18.22
C THR A 386 4.43 7.59 17.76
N THR A 387 5.00 7.43 16.56
CA THR A 387 5.88 8.41 15.93
C THR A 387 5.02 9.32 15.06
N PRO A 388 4.98 10.64 15.32
CA PRO A 388 4.20 11.57 14.52
C PRO A 388 4.75 11.67 13.08
N PRO A 389 3.93 12.07 12.08
CA PRO A 389 4.34 12.10 10.67
C PRO A 389 5.61 12.89 10.40
N ALA A 390 5.81 14.02 11.09
CA ALA A 390 6.99 14.88 10.93
C ALA A 390 8.32 14.16 11.26
N GLU A 391 8.29 13.15 12.13
CA GLU A 391 9.46 12.38 12.54
C GLU A 391 9.56 11.04 11.78
N ALA A 392 8.41 10.50 11.34
CA ALA A 392 8.33 9.23 10.63
C ALA A 392 8.77 9.32 9.17
N LEU A 393 8.73 10.52 8.58
CA LEU A 393 8.97 10.73 7.15
C LEU A 393 10.36 11.29 6.89
N HIS A 394 10.98 10.86 5.78
CA HIS A 394 12.24 11.45 5.34
C HIS A 394 12.08 12.93 4.96
N PRO A 395 13.15 13.74 5.06
CA PRO A 395 13.12 15.14 4.64
C PRO A 395 12.71 15.31 3.17
N LEU A 396 11.85 16.30 2.89
CA LEU A 396 11.40 16.60 1.54
C LEU A 396 12.54 17.14 0.68
N ARG A 397 12.87 16.47 -0.43
CA ARG A 397 13.86 16.96 -1.40
C ARG A 397 13.27 18.01 -2.33
N ALA A 398 14.04 19.04 -2.66
CA ALA A 398 13.63 20.12 -3.55
C ALA A 398 13.16 19.62 -4.92
N LYS A 399 13.87 18.63 -5.50
CA LYS A 399 13.52 18.04 -6.80
C LYS A 399 12.21 17.23 -6.82
N CYS A 400 11.69 16.89 -5.65
CA CYS A 400 10.44 16.13 -5.49
C CYS A 400 9.25 17.01 -5.10
N GLN A 401 9.40 18.33 -5.16
CA GLN A 401 8.30 19.27 -4.90
C GLN A 401 7.49 19.49 -6.18
N PHE A 402 6.62 18.53 -6.48
CA PHE A 402 5.75 18.65 -7.65
C PHE A 402 4.55 19.57 -7.36
N PRO A 403 4.03 20.27 -8.40
CA PRO A 403 2.91 21.17 -8.25
C PRO A 403 1.71 20.50 -7.56
N VAL A 404 1.10 21.25 -6.66
CA VAL A 404 -0.20 20.96 -6.06
C VAL A 404 -1.21 21.81 -6.81
N ALA A 405 -2.34 21.22 -7.24
CA ALA A 405 -3.39 21.99 -7.90
C ALA A 405 -3.96 23.04 -6.95
N THR A 406 -4.05 24.30 -7.40
CA THR A 406 -4.70 25.40 -6.67
C THR A 406 -6.20 25.27 -6.73
#